data_9f88b01c60e6832dc7ac70e6e3adb6e3
#
_entry.id   9f88b01c60e6832dc7ac70e6e3adb6e3
#
_cell.length_a   1.000
_cell.length_b   1.000
_cell.length_c   1.000
_cell.angle_alpha   90.00
_cell.angle_beta   90.00
_cell.angle_gamma   90.00
#
_symmetry.space_group_name_H-M   'P 1'
#
loop_
_entity.id
_entity.type
_entity.pdbx_description
1 polymer ?
#
loop_
_entity_poly.entity_id
_entity_poly.type
_entity_poly.pdbx_seq_one_letter_code
_entity_poly.pdbx_strand_id
1 'polypeptide(L)'
;MRFSILAAALTYASAASGAITWSLQKASSPTTDQAEAYSRIEAAMRLAVARYARYSDASKTVHVYYSPGVPTAEANYNGDLRFGSDRSYMTERTAMHEIAHTLGVGQTAAFDQKCAANNWATATPLLQSWDGSSARINCGGGHFWPYGLNYETEWSETNGNRHVQLVDAMLADGM
;
A
#
# COMPACT_ATOMS: atom_id res chain seq x y z
N MET A 1 46.40 41.37 -6.68
CA MET A 1 45.24 40.89 -5.93
C MET A 1 44.69 39.65 -6.62
N ARG A 2 44.80 38.47 -5.98
CA ARG A 2 44.29 37.22 -6.51
C ARG A 2 43.01 36.92 -5.73
N PHE A 3 41.87 36.90 -6.42
CA PHE A 3 40.60 36.47 -5.85
C PHE A 3 40.49 34.94 -5.97
N SER A 4 40.50 34.27 -4.83
CA SER A 4 40.16 32.83 -4.76
C SER A 4 38.67 32.69 -4.65
N ILE A 5 38.05 32.05 -5.64
CA ILE A 5 36.63 31.67 -5.62
C ILE A 5 36.54 30.33 -4.92
N LEU A 6 35.97 30.30 -3.71
CA LEU A 6 35.59 29.07 -3.03
C LEU A 6 34.31 28.54 -3.68
N ALA A 7 34.39 27.44 -4.37
CA ALA A 7 33.23 26.70 -4.83
C ALA A 7 32.68 25.85 -3.66
N ALA A 8 31.50 26.19 -3.15
CA ALA A 8 30.80 25.37 -2.18
C ALA A 8 30.11 24.24 -2.93
N ALA A 9 30.57 23.00 -2.73
CA ALA A 9 29.90 21.82 -3.23
C ALA A 9 28.66 21.54 -2.35
N LEU A 10 27.45 21.74 -2.88
CA LEU A 10 26.21 21.26 -2.28
C LEU A 10 26.14 19.75 -2.48
N THR A 11 26.38 18.99 -1.42
CA THR A 11 26.07 17.56 -1.37
C THR A 11 24.56 17.41 -1.15
N TYR A 12 23.83 17.03 -2.17
CA TYR A 12 22.45 16.55 -2.02
C TYR A 12 22.54 15.17 -1.36
N ALA A 13 22.18 15.08 -0.09
CA ALA A 13 21.87 13.80 0.53
C ALA A 13 20.56 13.29 -0.09
N SER A 14 20.64 12.32 -0.99
CA SER A 14 19.47 11.57 -1.44
C SER A 14 19.00 10.77 -0.21
N ALA A 15 17.89 11.16 0.40
CA ALA A 15 17.21 10.30 1.33
C ALA A 15 16.85 9.02 0.56
N ALA A 16 17.24 7.86 1.07
CA ALA A 16 16.77 6.59 0.53
C ALA A 16 15.26 6.57 0.71
N SER A 17 14.50 6.80 -0.36
CA SER A 17 13.05 6.61 -0.34
C SER A 17 12.79 5.13 -0.03
N GLY A 18 11.88 4.86 0.90
CA GLY A 18 11.40 3.50 1.17
C GLY A 18 10.95 2.85 -0.15
N ALA A 19 11.08 1.54 -0.25
CA ALA A 19 10.63 0.83 -1.44
C ALA A 19 9.87 -0.45 -1.06
N ILE A 20 8.69 -0.63 -1.65
CA ILE A 20 8.02 -1.91 -1.63
C ILE A 20 8.63 -2.77 -2.71
N THR A 21 9.28 -3.86 -2.32
CA THR A 21 9.79 -4.88 -3.22
C THR A 21 8.87 -6.10 -3.19
N TRP A 22 8.77 -6.82 -4.30
CA TRP A 22 7.90 -7.99 -4.34
C TRP A 22 8.43 -9.09 -5.26
N SER A 23 7.99 -10.31 -4.98
CA SER A 23 8.25 -11.47 -5.83
C SER A 23 7.02 -12.37 -5.90
N LEU A 24 6.62 -12.77 -7.12
CA LEU A 24 5.55 -13.74 -7.33
C LEU A 24 6.14 -15.16 -7.31
N GLN A 25 5.64 -15.98 -6.40
CA GLN A 25 6.04 -17.37 -6.26
C GLN A 25 5.31 -18.21 -7.31
N LYS A 26 6.04 -18.66 -8.34
CA LYS A 26 5.49 -19.40 -9.49
C LYS A 26 5.88 -20.86 -9.44
N ALA A 27 4.98 -21.72 -9.91
CA ALA A 27 5.33 -23.12 -10.20
C ALA A 27 6.36 -23.18 -11.32
N SER A 28 7.27 -24.16 -11.29
CA SER A 28 8.29 -24.37 -12.31
C SER A 28 7.71 -24.78 -13.67
N SER A 29 6.54 -25.43 -13.64
CA SER A 29 5.77 -25.81 -14.84
C SER A 29 4.31 -25.44 -14.61
N PRO A 30 3.93 -24.16 -14.85
CA PRO A 30 2.60 -23.70 -14.58
C PRO A 30 1.59 -24.28 -15.56
N THR A 31 0.39 -24.59 -15.07
CA THR A 31 -0.76 -24.86 -15.92
C THR A 31 -1.19 -23.59 -16.69
N THR A 32 -2.05 -23.73 -17.69
CA THR A 32 -2.61 -22.58 -18.43
C THR A 32 -3.34 -21.61 -17.49
N ASP A 33 -4.13 -22.13 -16.53
CA ASP A 33 -4.81 -21.34 -15.50
C ASP A 33 -3.82 -20.56 -14.62
N GLN A 34 -2.77 -21.23 -14.13
CA GLN A 34 -1.74 -20.57 -13.35
C GLN A 34 -1.00 -19.50 -14.13
N ALA A 35 -0.66 -19.76 -15.40
CA ALA A 35 0.06 -18.80 -16.24
C ALA A 35 -0.78 -17.54 -16.48
N GLU A 36 -2.09 -17.67 -16.71
CA GLU A 36 -3.01 -16.54 -16.83
C GLU A 36 -3.10 -15.76 -15.51
N ALA A 37 -3.29 -16.44 -14.39
CA ALA A 37 -3.32 -15.82 -13.07
C ALA A 37 -2.04 -15.05 -12.79
N TYR A 38 -0.88 -15.64 -13.02
CA TYR A 38 0.41 -14.99 -12.82
C TYR A 38 0.54 -13.71 -13.64
N SER A 39 0.12 -13.72 -14.90
CA SER A 39 0.16 -12.53 -15.76
C SER A 39 -0.67 -11.38 -15.21
N ARG A 40 -1.89 -11.67 -14.73
CA ARG A 40 -2.79 -10.67 -14.13
C ARG A 40 -2.24 -10.13 -12.80
N ILE A 41 -1.78 -11.02 -11.93
CA ILE A 41 -1.18 -10.65 -10.64
C ILE A 41 0.05 -9.76 -10.84
N GLU A 42 0.93 -10.11 -11.79
CA GLU A 42 2.10 -9.28 -12.10
C GLU A 42 1.73 -7.90 -12.60
N ALA A 43 0.69 -7.80 -13.44
CA ALA A 43 0.19 -6.50 -13.90
C ALA A 43 -0.36 -5.66 -12.72
N ALA A 44 -1.18 -6.25 -11.87
CA ALA A 44 -1.74 -5.61 -10.68
C ALA A 44 -0.65 -5.12 -9.72
N MET A 45 0.30 -5.99 -9.38
CA MET A 45 1.39 -5.66 -8.47
C MET A 45 2.31 -4.57 -9.00
N ARG A 46 2.63 -4.58 -10.30
CA ARG A 46 3.44 -3.52 -10.91
C ARG A 46 2.78 -2.15 -10.78
N LEU A 47 1.47 -2.05 -11.03
CA LEU A 47 0.74 -0.79 -10.91
C LEU A 47 0.66 -0.34 -9.45
N ALA A 48 0.30 -1.23 -8.54
CA ALA A 48 0.19 -0.93 -7.11
C ALA A 48 1.53 -0.45 -6.53
N VAL A 49 2.62 -1.18 -6.78
CA VAL A 49 3.95 -0.82 -6.26
C VAL A 49 4.46 0.48 -6.88
N ALA A 50 4.20 0.74 -8.16
CA ALA A 50 4.53 2.02 -8.78
C ALA A 50 3.78 3.20 -8.13
N ARG A 51 2.51 3.00 -7.72
CA ARG A 51 1.74 4.01 -7.02
C ARG A 51 2.26 4.24 -5.60
N TYR A 52 2.58 3.20 -4.86
CA TYR A 52 3.23 3.33 -3.55
C TYR A 52 4.58 4.06 -3.67
N ALA A 53 5.41 3.72 -4.63
CA ALA A 53 6.70 4.39 -4.86
C ALA A 53 6.55 5.89 -5.21
N ARG A 54 5.41 6.30 -5.75
CA ARG A 54 5.14 7.70 -6.10
C ARG A 54 4.62 8.55 -4.94
N TYR A 55 3.90 7.95 -4.00
CA TYR A 55 3.12 8.69 -2.99
C TYR A 55 3.42 8.28 -1.55
N SER A 56 4.42 7.44 -1.31
CA SER A 56 4.78 6.92 0.01
C SER A 56 6.26 6.61 0.10
N ASP A 57 6.82 6.76 1.30
CA ASP A 57 8.15 6.30 1.66
C ASP A 57 8.12 4.92 2.36
N ALA A 58 7.00 4.22 2.33
CA ALA A 58 6.84 2.90 2.93
C ALA A 58 7.83 1.88 2.33
N SER A 59 8.36 1.01 3.19
CA SER A 59 9.29 -0.05 2.80
C SER A 59 8.78 -1.40 3.29
N LYS A 60 8.67 -2.38 2.37
CA LYS A 60 8.27 -3.75 2.67
C LYS A 60 8.76 -4.71 1.60
N THR A 61 9.13 -5.92 2.00
CA THR A 61 9.28 -7.05 1.08
C THR A 61 8.01 -7.88 1.08
N VAL A 62 7.40 -8.07 -0.10
CA VAL A 62 6.12 -8.77 -0.27
C VAL A 62 6.32 -10.04 -1.09
N HIS A 63 5.89 -11.18 -0.54
CA HIS A 63 5.86 -12.47 -1.20
C HIS A 63 4.45 -12.73 -1.71
N VAL A 64 4.29 -12.79 -3.04
CA VAL A 64 2.98 -12.88 -3.68
C VAL A 64 2.73 -14.30 -4.15
N TYR A 65 1.51 -14.79 -3.98
CA TYR A 65 1.10 -16.15 -4.33
C TYR A 65 -0.22 -16.14 -5.11
N TYR A 66 -0.37 -17.09 -6.01
CA TYR A 66 -1.68 -17.51 -6.52
C TYR A 66 -2.19 -18.68 -5.68
N SER A 67 -3.26 -18.47 -4.95
CA SER A 67 -3.84 -19.43 -3.99
C SER A 67 -5.34 -19.62 -4.28
N PRO A 68 -5.73 -20.54 -5.16
CA PRO A 68 -7.11 -20.72 -5.60
C PRO A 68 -8.13 -20.96 -4.48
N GLY A 69 -7.69 -21.39 -3.30
CA GLY A 69 -8.55 -21.61 -2.12
C GLY A 69 -8.92 -20.30 -1.38
N VAL A 70 -8.28 -19.17 -1.71
CA VAL A 70 -8.64 -17.86 -1.17
C VAL A 70 -9.84 -17.32 -1.98
N PRO A 71 -10.92 -16.82 -1.34
CA PRO A 71 -12.08 -16.33 -2.07
C PRO A 71 -11.79 -15.11 -2.96
N THR A 72 -11.02 -14.17 -2.44
CA THR A 72 -10.70 -12.89 -3.10
C THR A 72 -9.18 -12.67 -3.16
N ALA A 73 -8.66 -11.94 -2.20
CA ALA A 73 -7.25 -11.83 -1.86
C ALA A 73 -7.12 -11.66 -0.35
N GLU A 74 -5.93 -11.88 0.17
CA GLU A 74 -5.62 -11.68 1.58
C GLU A 74 -4.13 -11.37 1.74
N ALA A 75 -3.76 -10.65 2.81
CA ALA A 75 -2.36 -10.46 3.17
C ALA A 75 -2.16 -10.44 4.69
N ASN A 76 -0.91 -10.58 5.11
CA ASN A 76 -0.53 -10.51 6.51
C ASN A 76 0.67 -9.59 6.73
N TYR A 77 0.88 -9.21 7.98
CA TYR A 77 1.98 -8.32 8.38
C TYR A 77 3.39 -8.87 8.08
N ASN A 78 3.54 -10.19 7.92
CA ASN A 78 4.84 -10.79 7.57
C ASN A 78 5.22 -10.52 6.10
N GLY A 79 4.29 -10.03 5.28
CA GLY A 79 4.53 -9.70 3.88
C GLY A 79 4.04 -10.75 2.89
N ASP A 80 3.28 -11.77 3.33
CA ASP A 80 2.62 -12.69 2.41
C ASP A 80 1.33 -12.07 1.87
N LEU A 81 1.17 -12.09 0.55
CA LEU A 81 0.00 -11.63 -0.17
C LEU A 81 -0.50 -12.73 -1.11
N ARG A 82 -1.76 -13.12 -1.01
CA ARG A 82 -2.35 -14.21 -1.77
C ARG A 82 -3.55 -13.74 -2.57
N PHE A 83 -3.54 -14.00 -3.87
CA PHE A 83 -4.70 -13.82 -4.74
C PHE A 83 -5.42 -15.16 -4.93
N GLY A 84 -6.73 -15.13 -4.81
CA GLY A 84 -7.61 -16.26 -5.08
C GLY A 84 -7.81 -16.56 -6.58
N SER A 85 -8.72 -17.48 -6.87
CA SER A 85 -9.03 -17.87 -8.26
C SER A 85 -9.90 -16.87 -9.03
N ASP A 86 -10.62 -16.00 -8.34
CA ASP A 86 -11.47 -15.01 -8.98
C ASP A 86 -10.63 -13.90 -9.63
N ARG A 87 -10.62 -13.89 -10.96
CA ARG A 87 -9.85 -12.95 -11.79
C ARG A 87 -10.26 -11.49 -11.60
N SER A 88 -11.49 -11.24 -11.16
CA SER A 88 -11.98 -9.88 -10.91
C SER A 88 -11.26 -9.17 -9.75
N TYR A 89 -10.64 -9.93 -8.86
CA TYR A 89 -9.81 -9.40 -7.78
C TYR A 89 -8.33 -9.23 -8.13
N MET A 90 -7.87 -9.68 -9.31
CA MET A 90 -6.49 -9.50 -9.72
C MET A 90 -6.30 -8.11 -10.36
N THR A 91 -6.54 -7.07 -9.56
CA THR A 91 -6.54 -5.66 -9.97
C THR A 91 -5.55 -4.85 -9.14
N GLU A 92 -5.18 -3.66 -9.66
CA GLU A 92 -4.36 -2.69 -8.93
C GLU A 92 -4.99 -2.34 -7.59
N ARG A 93 -6.31 -2.08 -7.56
CA ARG A 93 -7.05 -1.76 -6.34
C ARG A 93 -6.85 -2.83 -5.26
N THR A 94 -7.06 -4.09 -5.61
CA THR A 94 -6.88 -5.20 -4.67
C THR A 94 -5.43 -5.31 -4.21
N ALA A 95 -4.47 -5.25 -5.14
CA ALA A 95 -3.05 -5.29 -4.78
C ALA A 95 -2.66 -4.18 -3.79
N MET A 96 -3.17 -2.96 -3.98
CA MET A 96 -2.92 -1.83 -3.08
C MET A 96 -3.52 -2.05 -1.70
N HIS A 97 -4.75 -2.55 -1.64
CA HIS A 97 -5.45 -2.90 -0.40
C HIS A 97 -4.67 -3.96 0.40
N GLU A 98 -4.24 -5.02 -0.27
CA GLU A 98 -3.48 -6.10 0.38
C GLU A 98 -2.07 -5.64 0.80
N ILE A 99 -1.42 -4.77 0.03
CA ILE A 99 -0.15 -4.15 0.45
C ILE A 99 -0.34 -3.37 1.76
N ALA A 100 -1.44 -2.64 1.93
CA ALA A 100 -1.71 -1.92 3.17
C ALA A 100 -1.79 -2.86 4.39
N HIS A 101 -2.35 -4.07 4.25
CA HIS A 101 -2.30 -5.09 5.30
C HIS A 101 -0.87 -5.52 5.63
N THR A 102 -0.01 -5.67 4.63
CA THR A 102 1.41 -5.99 4.90
C THR A 102 2.15 -4.86 5.63
N LEU A 103 1.68 -3.63 5.53
CA LEU A 103 2.22 -2.44 6.19
C LEU A 103 1.67 -2.23 7.60
N GLY A 104 0.57 -2.90 7.98
CA GLY A 104 0.04 -2.84 9.34
C GLY A 104 -1.47 -2.65 9.46
N VAL A 105 -2.14 -2.20 8.41
CA VAL A 105 -3.61 -2.00 8.42
C VAL A 105 -4.31 -3.28 8.86
N GLY A 106 -5.04 -3.23 9.99
CA GLY A 106 -5.75 -4.38 10.55
C GLY A 106 -4.88 -5.55 11.00
N GLN A 107 -3.56 -5.38 11.05
CA GLN A 107 -2.61 -6.45 11.34
C GLN A 107 -1.74 -6.16 12.57
N THR A 108 -1.79 -4.96 13.12
CA THR A 108 -0.99 -4.55 14.27
C THR A 108 -1.85 -4.06 15.42
N ALA A 109 -1.40 -4.30 16.65
CA ALA A 109 -2.05 -3.74 17.83
C ALA A 109 -2.01 -2.19 17.81
N ALA A 110 -1.01 -1.60 17.18
CA ALA A 110 -0.90 -0.14 17.03
C ALA A 110 -2.02 0.41 16.14
N PHE A 111 -2.33 -0.25 15.01
CA PHE A 111 -3.50 0.10 14.19
C PHE A 111 -4.80 0.06 15.01
N ASP A 112 -5.04 -1.03 15.73
CA ASP A 112 -6.26 -1.19 16.53
C ASP A 112 -6.38 -0.11 17.62
N GLN A 113 -5.29 0.22 18.31
CA GLN A 113 -5.25 1.27 19.33
C GLN A 113 -5.52 2.65 18.73
N LYS A 114 -4.90 2.97 17.59
CA LYS A 114 -5.13 4.24 16.87
C LYS A 114 -6.57 4.37 16.39
N CYS A 115 -7.14 3.30 15.85
CA CYS A 115 -8.54 3.23 15.45
C CYS A 115 -9.50 3.43 16.62
N ALA A 116 -9.30 2.70 17.72
CA ALA A 116 -10.16 2.79 18.90
C ALA A 116 -10.12 4.19 19.56
N ALA A 117 -8.95 4.81 19.60
CA ALA A 117 -8.76 6.16 20.14
C ALA A 117 -9.11 7.27 19.12
N ASN A 118 -9.32 6.94 17.86
CA ASN A 118 -9.39 7.89 16.74
C ASN A 118 -8.24 8.93 16.80
N ASN A 119 -7.03 8.45 17.05
CA ASN A 119 -5.85 9.26 17.36
C ASN A 119 -4.80 9.16 16.24
N TRP A 120 -5.12 9.77 15.10
CA TRP A 120 -4.30 9.85 13.91
C TRP A 120 -3.77 11.29 13.75
N ALA A 121 -2.59 11.57 14.29
CA ALA A 121 -2.05 12.93 14.37
C ALA A 121 -1.69 13.51 12.99
N THR A 122 -1.29 12.66 12.04
CA THR A 122 -0.90 13.02 10.67
C THR A 122 -2.03 12.66 9.69
N ALA A 123 -2.59 11.45 9.81
CA ALA A 123 -3.54 10.95 8.82
C ALA A 123 -4.91 11.67 8.91
N THR A 124 -5.40 12.04 10.11
CA THR A 124 -6.68 12.78 10.20
C THR A 124 -6.60 14.18 9.58
N PRO A 125 -5.61 15.03 9.86
CA PRO A 125 -5.48 16.32 9.18
C PRO A 125 -5.34 16.19 7.66
N LEU A 126 -4.62 15.18 7.18
CA LEU A 126 -4.50 14.91 5.75
C LEU A 126 -5.87 14.59 5.12
N LEU A 127 -6.63 13.67 5.73
CA LEU A 127 -8.00 13.35 5.29
C LEU A 127 -8.88 14.60 5.28
N GLN A 128 -8.83 15.40 6.34
CA GLN A 128 -9.62 16.63 6.48
C GLN A 128 -9.27 17.68 5.41
N SER A 129 -8.05 17.69 4.92
CA SER A 129 -7.65 18.59 3.82
C SER A 129 -8.34 18.26 2.50
N TRP A 130 -8.83 17.02 2.34
CA TRP A 130 -9.54 16.57 1.14
C TRP A 130 -11.06 16.60 1.28
N ASP A 131 -11.57 16.21 2.45
CA ASP A 131 -12.98 15.88 2.65
C ASP A 131 -13.67 16.82 3.67
N GLY A 132 -12.94 17.84 4.15
CA GLY A 132 -13.46 18.82 5.08
C GLY A 132 -13.22 18.47 6.55
N SER A 133 -13.32 19.49 7.42
CA SER A 133 -12.90 19.44 8.84
C SER A 133 -13.66 18.41 9.71
N SER A 134 -14.80 17.93 9.26
CA SER A 134 -15.58 16.90 9.97
C SER A 134 -15.17 15.45 9.59
N ALA A 135 -14.33 15.28 8.57
CA ALA A 135 -13.91 13.95 8.13
C ALA A 135 -13.16 13.19 9.23
N ARG A 136 -13.41 11.89 9.32
CA ARG A 136 -12.84 10.97 10.30
C ARG A 136 -12.40 9.69 9.61
N ILE A 137 -11.35 9.08 10.13
CA ILE A 137 -10.97 7.72 9.78
C ILE A 137 -11.83 6.77 10.61
N ASN A 138 -12.63 5.95 9.94
CA ASN A 138 -13.44 4.92 10.56
C ASN A 138 -12.76 3.57 10.34
N CYS A 139 -12.75 2.71 11.34
CA CYS A 139 -12.13 1.39 11.26
C CYS A 139 -13.12 0.30 11.65
N GLY A 140 -12.95 -0.89 11.05
CA GLY A 140 -13.77 -2.05 11.38
C GLY A 140 -13.31 -3.30 10.63
N GLY A 141 -13.34 -4.45 11.28
CA GLY A 141 -12.98 -5.73 10.66
C GLY A 141 -11.57 -5.78 10.07
N GLY A 142 -10.62 -5.05 10.65
CA GLY A 142 -9.25 -4.96 10.12
C GLY A 142 -9.09 -4.00 8.93
N HIS A 143 -10.07 -3.16 8.64
CA HIS A 143 -10.10 -2.24 7.51
C HIS A 143 -10.32 -0.80 7.98
N PHE A 144 -10.19 0.17 7.05
CA PHE A 144 -10.50 1.57 7.32
C PHE A 144 -11.29 2.22 6.18
N TRP A 145 -11.97 3.33 6.49
CA TRP A 145 -12.69 4.21 5.57
C TRP A 145 -12.47 5.69 5.94
N PRO A 146 -12.57 6.63 4.96
CA PRO A 146 -12.63 6.42 3.52
C PRO A 146 -11.28 5.99 2.96
N TYR A 147 -11.24 5.70 1.67
CA TYR A 147 -10.04 5.35 0.90
C TYR A 147 -9.35 4.03 1.29
N GLY A 148 -10.01 3.13 2.02
CA GLY A 148 -9.48 1.79 2.34
C GLY A 148 -9.40 0.87 1.12
N LEU A 149 -10.09 1.21 0.02
CA LEU A 149 -10.20 0.42 -1.20
C LEU A 149 -10.76 -0.99 -0.96
N ASN A 150 -11.68 -1.10 0.01
CA ASN A 150 -12.26 -2.37 0.45
C ASN A 150 -13.15 -3.00 -0.63
N TYR A 151 -13.79 -2.16 -1.46
CA TYR A 151 -14.72 -2.56 -2.51
C TYR A 151 -14.37 -1.92 -3.85
N GLU A 152 -14.77 -2.57 -4.95
CA GLU A 152 -14.52 -2.05 -6.31
C GLU A 152 -15.16 -0.68 -6.53
N THR A 153 -16.32 -0.43 -5.91
CA THR A 153 -17.01 0.88 -5.97
C THR A 153 -16.23 2.03 -5.33
N GLU A 154 -15.23 1.73 -4.52
CA GLU A 154 -14.34 2.75 -3.93
C GLU A 154 -13.19 3.16 -4.87
N TRP A 155 -13.05 2.47 -5.99
CA TRP A 155 -11.95 2.72 -6.90
C TRP A 155 -12.14 3.96 -7.76
N SER A 156 -11.12 4.79 -7.78
CA SER A 156 -10.81 5.80 -8.79
C SER A 156 -9.31 6.11 -8.72
N GLU A 157 -8.76 6.74 -9.75
CA GLU A 157 -7.36 7.18 -9.74
C GLU A 157 -7.05 8.09 -8.54
N THR A 158 -7.96 9.01 -8.22
CA THR A 158 -7.84 9.90 -7.07
C THR A 158 -7.88 9.11 -5.75
N ASN A 159 -8.80 8.18 -5.62
CA ASN A 159 -8.93 7.37 -4.40
C ASN A 159 -7.73 6.44 -4.22
N GLY A 160 -7.18 5.90 -5.31
CA GLY A 160 -5.93 5.13 -5.27
C GLY A 160 -4.76 5.98 -4.74
N ASN A 161 -4.60 7.21 -5.22
CA ASN A 161 -3.56 8.10 -4.72
C ASN A 161 -3.77 8.45 -3.24
N ARG A 162 -5.02 8.78 -2.85
CA ARG A 162 -5.38 9.11 -1.46
C ARG A 162 -5.19 7.93 -0.52
N HIS A 163 -5.49 6.70 -0.98
CA HIS A 163 -5.22 5.48 -0.22
C HIS A 163 -3.76 5.39 0.20
N VAL A 164 -2.84 5.49 -0.77
CA VAL A 164 -1.40 5.37 -0.48
C VAL A 164 -0.94 6.48 0.47
N GLN A 165 -1.33 7.73 0.20
CA GLN A 165 -0.96 8.87 1.06
C GLN A 165 -1.52 8.73 2.48
N LEU A 166 -2.73 8.19 2.62
CA LEU A 166 -3.33 8.00 3.93
C LEU A 166 -2.67 6.86 4.71
N VAL A 167 -2.34 5.74 4.05
CA VAL A 167 -1.56 4.64 4.64
C VAL A 167 -0.17 5.12 5.07
N ASP A 168 0.50 5.94 4.26
CA ASP A 168 1.79 6.54 4.60
C ASP A 168 1.70 7.45 5.83
N ALA A 169 0.67 8.28 5.91
CA ALA A 169 0.40 9.11 7.08
C ALA A 169 0.06 8.27 8.34
N MET A 170 -0.63 7.14 8.20
CA MET A 170 -0.87 6.20 9.30
C MET A 170 0.43 5.55 9.79
N LEU A 171 1.36 5.23 8.89
CA LEU A 171 2.70 4.74 9.26
C LEU A 171 3.48 5.81 10.03
N ALA A 172 3.44 7.07 9.58
CA ALA A 172 4.05 8.19 10.30
C ALA A 172 3.44 8.41 11.71
N ASP A 173 2.17 8.05 11.89
CA ASP A 173 1.49 8.06 13.19
C ASP A 173 1.85 6.85 14.08
N GLY A 174 2.66 5.91 13.59
CA GLY A 174 3.13 4.73 14.34
C GLY A 174 2.18 3.53 14.29
N MET A 175 1.50 3.31 13.15
CA MET A 175 0.68 2.13 12.87
C MET A 175 1.48 0.83 12.94
#